data_10693d8f8656ad9ab1756e00d4c79f88
#
_entry.id   10693d8f8656ad9ab1756e00d4c79f88
#
_cell.length_a   1.000
_cell.length_b   1.000
_cell.length_c   1.000
_cell.angle_alpha   90.00
_cell.angle_beta   90.00
_cell.angle_gamma   90.00
#
_symmetry.space_group_name_H-M   'P 1'
#
loop_
_entity.id
_entity.type
_entity.pdbx_description
1 polymer ?
#
loop_
_entity_poly.entity_id
_entity_poly.type
_entity_poly.pdbx_seq_one_letter_code
_entity_poly.pdbx_strand_id
1 'polypeptide(L)'
;MNLKKFIWLLAFPIAFTSCEEDPIEDPVITGCMDELALNYNADAVEADGCTYDAATVLQESSWLIQSVTGDLGDSEIDLLLLTDLIPPCTHDNLFIFEDDNFVSMEDNIVLCEEGEESILDLSGTWIVEGSVLTIETATDIYVLTISNLSSNSMDLLFDYPFNESIDIPATIVLVAN
;
A
#
# COMPACT_ATOMS: atom_id res chain seq x y z
N MET A 1 3.51 -59.02 83.23
CA MET A 1 3.12 -59.40 81.85
C MET A 1 2.54 -58.13 81.25
N ASN A 2 3.40 -57.31 80.55
CA ASN A 2 3.02 -55.95 80.12
C ASN A 2 2.69 -55.97 78.64
N LEU A 3 1.45 -55.67 78.31
CA LEU A 3 0.98 -55.53 76.95
C LEU A 3 1.09 -54.07 76.52
N LYS A 4 2.12 -53.72 75.71
CA LYS A 4 2.30 -52.42 75.12
C LYS A 4 1.37 -52.32 73.91
N LYS A 5 0.38 -51.43 74.00
CA LYS A 5 -0.45 -51.01 72.86
C LYS A 5 0.34 -50.12 71.91
N PHE A 6 0.55 -50.59 70.70
CA PHE A 6 1.11 -49.82 69.63
C PHE A 6 -0.04 -49.06 68.93
N ILE A 7 -0.08 -47.72 69.10
CA ILE A 7 -0.99 -46.85 68.36
C ILE A 7 -0.29 -46.45 67.06
N TRP A 8 -0.76 -46.97 65.97
CA TRP A 8 -0.34 -46.55 64.63
C TRP A 8 -1.16 -45.30 64.23
N LEU A 9 -0.51 -44.11 64.21
CA LEU A 9 -1.03 -42.86 63.63
C LEU A 9 -0.90 -42.95 62.15
N LEU A 10 -1.99 -43.16 61.41
CA LEU A 10 -2.09 -42.98 59.96
C LEU A 10 -2.13 -41.49 59.65
N ALA A 11 -0.96 -40.92 59.26
CA ALA A 11 -0.90 -39.61 58.68
C ALA A 11 -1.40 -39.69 57.24
N PHE A 12 -2.56 -39.12 56.97
CA PHE A 12 -3.12 -38.99 55.66
C PHE A 12 -2.52 -37.74 55.01
N PRO A 13 -1.78 -37.83 53.88
CA PRO A 13 -1.31 -36.64 53.22
C PRO A 13 -2.50 -36.00 52.49
N ILE A 14 -2.90 -34.80 52.92
CA ILE A 14 -3.82 -33.92 52.16
C ILE A 14 -3.06 -33.37 50.99
N ALA A 15 -3.27 -33.96 49.81
CA ALA A 15 -2.81 -33.38 48.52
C ALA A 15 -3.72 -32.19 48.25
N PHE A 16 -3.18 -30.98 48.45
CA PHE A 16 -3.76 -29.76 47.89
C PHE A 16 -3.49 -29.79 46.38
N THR A 17 -4.49 -30.18 45.59
CA THR A 17 -4.49 -29.87 44.15
C THR A 17 -4.73 -28.37 44.03
N SER A 18 -3.67 -27.58 43.84
CA SER A 18 -3.76 -26.24 43.38
C SER A 18 -4.31 -26.32 41.95
N CYS A 19 -5.53 -25.89 41.72
CA CYS A 19 -5.98 -25.50 40.41
C CYS A 19 -5.23 -24.20 40.11
N GLU A 20 -4.18 -24.25 39.29
CA GLU A 20 -3.71 -23.11 38.55
C GLU A 20 -4.81 -22.82 37.55
N GLU A 21 -5.58 -21.75 37.76
CA GLU A 21 -6.38 -21.15 36.69
C GLU A 21 -5.39 -20.65 35.68
N ASP A 22 -5.39 -21.25 34.47
CA ASP A 22 -4.67 -20.71 33.34
C ASP A 22 -5.11 -19.26 33.17
N PRO A 23 -4.19 -18.28 33.01
CA PRO A 23 -4.56 -16.91 32.76
C PRO A 23 -5.47 -16.89 31.52
N ILE A 24 -6.68 -16.37 31.68
CA ILE A 24 -7.55 -16.11 30.52
C ILE A 24 -6.82 -15.05 29.72
N GLU A 25 -6.16 -15.48 28.66
CA GLU A 25 -5.60 -14.53 27.67
C GLU A 25 -6.78 -13.78 27.06
N ASP A 26 -6.80 -12.46 27.24
CA ASP A 26 -7.79 -11.62 26.58
C ASP A 26 -7.69 -11.86 25.06
N PRO A 27 -8.81 -11.99 24.34
CA PRO A 27 -8.78 -12.24 22.92
C PRO A 27 -8.04 -11.08 22.21
N VAL A 28 -7.02 -11.44 21.44
CA VAL A 28 -6.31 -10.46 20.61
C VAL A 28 -7.27 -9.97 19.54
N ILE A 29 -7.53 -8.65 19.53
CA ILE A 29 -8.38 -8.03 18.52
C ILE A 29 -7.48 -7.68 17.33
N THR A 30 -7.71 -8.36 16.20
CA THR A 30 -7.04 -8.06 14.93
C THR A 30 -7.92 -7.18 14.07
N GLY A 31 -7.32 -6.34 13.22
CA GLY A 31 -8.03 -5.47 12.29
C GLY A 31 -7.14 -4.42 11.64
N CYS A 32 -7.70 -3.64 10.73
CA CYS A 32 -6.96 -2.55 10.13
C CYS A 32 -6.76 -1.41 11.13
N MET A 33 -5.52 -0.99 11.32
CA MET A 33 -5.13 0.10 12.24
C MET A 33 -4.92 1.44 11.51
N ASP A 34 -5.16 1.51 10.21
CA ASP A 34 -5.03 2.71 9.40
C ASP A 34 -6.35 3.47 9.35
N GLU A 35 -6.35 4.72 9.81
CA GLU A 35 -7.55 5.56 9.91
C GLU A 35 -8.16 5.92 8.53
N LEU A 36 -7.37 5.86 7.45
CA LEU A 36 -7.85 6.07 6.08
C LEU A 36 -8.55 4.86 5.48
N ALA A 37 -8.42 3.70 6.11
CA ALA A 37 -9.02 2.47 5.60
C ALA A 37 -10.53 2.42 5.86
N LEU A 38 -11.28 1.87 4.90
CA LEU A 38 -12.72 1.65 5.01
C LEU A 38 -13.10 0.69 6.15
N ASN A 39 -12.20 -0.21 6.51
CA ASN A 39 -12.37 -1.21 7.57
C ASN A 39 -11.51 -0.92 8.81
N TYR A 40 -11.20 0.37 9.06
CA TYR A 40 -10.49 0.79 10.27
C TYR A 40 -11.14 0.26 11.54
N ASN A 41 -10.33 -0.24 12.45
CA ASN A 41 -10.77 -0.71 13.76
C ASN A 41 -9.87 -0.13 14.86
N ALA A 42 -10.41 0.86 15.58
CA ALA A 42 -9.69 1.53 16.67
C ALA A 42 -9.35 0.62 17.87
N ASP A 43 -10.04 -0.53 18.00
CA ASP A 43 -9.79 -1.48 19.07
C ASP A 43 -8.78 -2.57 18.67
N ALA A 44 -8.29 -2.57 17.43
CA ALA A 44 -7.30 -3.52 16.97
C ALA A 44 -5.95 -3.29 17.67
N VAL A 45 -5.34 -4.39 18.14
CA VAL A 45 -4.01 -4.43 18.75
C VAL A 45 -3.00 -5.15 17.87
N GLU A 46 -3.48 -5.87 16.85
CA GLU A 46 -2.67 -6.49 15.80
C GLU A 46 -3.22 -6.08 14.42
N ALA A 47 -2.31 -5.72 13.51
CA ALA A 47 -2.68 -5.31 12.17
C ALA A 47 -3.17 -6.50 11.34
N ASP A 48 -4.31 -6.33 10.66
CA ASP A 48 -4.86 -7.27 9.70
C ASP A 48 -5.49 -6.49 8.54
N GLY A 49 -5.35 -6.99 7.33
CA GLY A 49 -5.80 -6.53 6.02
C GLY A 49 -6.62 -5.23 5.96
N CYS A 50 -6.01 -4.15 5.48
CA CYS A 50 -6.71 -2.89 5.24
C CYS A 50 -7.33 -2.86 3.84
N THR A 51 -8.50 -2.23 3.73
CA THR A 51 -9.17 -1.95 2.45
C THR A 51 -9.37 -0.45 2.30
N TYR A 52 -9.09 0.09 1.12
CA TYR A 52 -9.10 1.53 0.87
C TYR A 52 -10.06 1.89 -0.26
N ASP A 53 -10.60 3.11 -0.17
CA ASP A 53 -11.20 3.78 -1.30
C ASP A 53 -10.12 4.54 -2.07
N ALA A 54 -9.91 4.16 -3.34
CA ALA A 54 -8.79 4.69 -4.11
C ALA A 54 -8.92 6.21 -4.36
N ALA A 55 -10.12 6.73 -4.56
CA ALA A 55 -10.32 8.16 -4.76
C ALA A 55 -9.93 8.96 -3.50
N THR A 56 -10.35 8.48 -2.33
CA THR A 56 -9.97 9.10 -1.05
C THR A 56 -8.46 9.11 -0.86
N VAL A 57 -7.80 7.96 -1.07
CA VAL A 57 -6.35 7.85 -0.90
C VAL A 57 -5.59 8.77 -1.86
N LEU A 58 -6.02 8.86 -3.13
CA LEU A 58 -5.38 9.73 -4.12
C LEU A 58 -5.40 11.20 -3.70
N GLN A 59 -6.48 11.66 -3.04
CA GLN A 59 -6.67 13.06 -2.64
C GLN A 59 -5.99 13.44 -1.32
N GLU A 60 -5.64 12.45 -0.48
CA GLU A 60 -5.07 12.72 0.85
C GLU A 60 -3.60 13.17 0.83
N SER A 61 -2.87 12.90 -0.28
CA SER A 61 -1.45 13.22 -0.38
C SER A 61 -1.07 13.69 -1.78
N SER A 62 0.06 14.36 -1.89
CA SER A 62 0.79 14.46 -3.16
C SER A 62 1.62 13.19 -3.37
N TRP A 63 1.82 12.82 -4.62
CA TRP A 63 2.41 11.54 -4.98
C TRP A 63 3.70 11.72 -5.77
N LEU A 64 4.72 10.93 -5.44
CA LEU A 64 5.99 10.84 -6.14
C LEU A 64 6.08 9.53 -6.90
N ILE A 65 6.71 9.56 -8.08
CA ILE A 65 7.10 8.34 -8.78
C ILE A 65 8.31 7.73 -8.07
N GLN A 66 8.14 6.53 -7.54
CA GLN A 66 9.26 5.77 -6.96
C GLN A 66 9.98 4.95 -8.03
N SER A 67 9.23 4.33 -8.94
CA SER A 67 9.78 3.54 -10.05
C SER A 67 8.78 3.44 -11.19
N VAL A 68 9.31 3.25 -12.40
CA VAL A 68 8.53 2.87 -13.58
C VAL A 68 9.23 1.69 -14.23
N THR A 69 8.59 0.52 -14.24
CA THR A 69 9.16 -0.71 -14.80
C THR A 69 8.29 -1.26 -15.91
N GLY A 70 8.91 -1.78 -16.95
CA GLY A 70 8.26 -2.49 -18.05
C GLY A 70 8.62 -3.98 -18.01
N ASP A 71 7.64 -4.85 -18.26
CA ASP A 71 7.83 -6.31 -18.30
C ASP A 71 8.05 -6.79 -19.74
N LEU A 72 9.22 -7.34 -20.01
CA LEU A 72 9.60 -7.96 -21.29
C LEU A 72 9.42 -9.50 -21.30
N GLY A 73 8.79 -10.04 -20.27
CA GLY A 73 8.52 -11.46 -20.07
C GLY A 73 9.64 -12.17 -19.31
N ASP A 74 10.86 -12.19 -19.84
CA ASP A 74 12.02 -12.82 -19.19
C ASP A 74 12.87 -11.82 -18.37
N SER A 75 12.58 -10.51 -18.48
CA SER A 75 13.32 -9.44 -17.81
C SER A 75 12.46 -8.20 -17.62
N GLU A 76 12.74 -7.43 -16.58
CA GLU A 76 12.20 -6.10 -16.36
C GLU A 76 13.16 -5.04 -16.89
N ILE A 77 12.60 -3.95 -17.39
CA ILE A 77 13.35 -2.76 -17.82
C ILE A 77 12.93 -1.58 -16.94
N ASP A 78 13.90 -0.85 -16.45
CA ASP A 78 13.65 0.43 -15.76
C ASP A 78 13.43 1.53 -16.79
N LEU A 79 12.19 1.99 -16.89
CA LEU A 79 11.79 3.01 -17.87
C LEU A 79 12.27 4.41 -17.47
N LEU A 80 12.57 4.67 -16.19
CA LEU A 80 13.17 5.93 -15.73
C LEU A 80 14.60 6.13 -16.26
N LEU A 81 15.27 5.05 -16.67
CA LEU A 81 16.59 5.15 -17.31
C LEU A 81 16.52 5.56 -18.79
N LEU A 82 15.32 5.55 -19.37
CA LEU A 82 15.10 6.00 -20.75
C LEU A 82 14.88 7.52 -20.76
N THR A 83 15.94 8.27 -20.54
CA THR A 83 15.92 9.74 -20.35
C THR A 83 15.34 10.55 -21.51
N ASP A 84 15.30 9.96 -22.71
CA ASP A 84 14.65 10.57 -23.88
C ASP A 84 13.10 10.52 -23.77
N LEU A 85 12.56 9.68 -22.89
CA LEU A 85 11.12 9.48 -22.68
C LEU A 85 10.66 10.10 -21.36
N ILE A 86 11.43 9.91 -20.31
CA ILE A 86 11.16 10.43 -18.96
C ILE A 86 12.38 11.24 -18.52
N PRO A 87 12.41 12.56 -18.75
CA PRO A 87 13.52 13.41 -18.35
C PRO A 87 13.78 13.32 -16.84
N PRO A 88 15.06 13.37 -16.41
CA PRO A 88 15.38 13.30 -14.97
C PRO A 88 14.72 14.37 -14.12
N CYS A 89 14.38 15.52 -14.69
CA CYS A 89 13.68 16.59 -13.97
C CYS A 89 12.25 16.23 -13.60
N THR A 90 11.63 15.26 -14.28
CA THR A 90 10.26 14.82 -13.98
C THR A 90 10.21 13.67 -12.97
N HIS A 91 11.37 13.11 -12.58
CA HIS A 91 11.40 11.96 -11.65
C HIS A 91 10.99 12.34 -10.23
N ASP A 92 11.12 13.60 -9.85
CA ASP A 92 10.73 14.11 -8.53
C ASP A 92 9.47 14.98 -8.56
N ASN A 93 8.76 15.03 -9.69
CA ASN A 93 7.52 15.78 -9.80
C ASN A 93 6.43 15.21 -8.91
N LEU A 94 5.60 16.12 -8.40
CA LEU A 94 4.47 15.79 -7.54
C LEU A 94 3.19 15.67 -8.38
N PHE A 95 2.49 14.56 -8.24
CA PHE A 95 1.14 14.39 -8.75
C PHE A 95 0.16 14.73 -7.64
N ILE A 96 -0.74 15.67 -7.90
CA ILE A 96 -1.73 16.17 -6.95
C ILE A 96 -3.12 15.93 -7.51
N PHE A 97 -3.89 15.06 -6.85
CA PHE A 97 -5.27 14.74 -7.23
C PHE A 97 -6.23 15.63 -6.43
N GLU A 98 -6.85 16.58 -7.10
CA GLU A 98 -7.70 17.60 -6.48
C GLU A 98 -9.16 17.16 -6.37
N ASP A 99 -9.92 17.79 -5.45
CA ASP A 99 -11.34 17.49 -5.17
C ASP A 99 -12.27 17.73 -6.37
N ASP A 100 -11.86 18.59 -7.31
CA ASP A 100 -12.62 18.92 -8.51
C ASP A 100 -12.38 17.93 -9.67
N ASN A 101 -11.76 16.79 -9.37
CA ASN A 101 -11.39 15.77 -10.34
C ASN A 101 -10.31 16.23 -11.33
N PHE A 102 -9.47 17.19 -10.96
CA PHE A 102 -8.29 17.55 -11.72
C PHE A 102 -7.05 16.93 -11.08
N VAL A 103 -6.13 16.44 -11.90
CA VAL A 103 -4.79 16.06 -11.47
C VAL A 103 -3.79 17.00 -12.11
N SER A 104 -2.93 17.56 -11.28
CA SER A 104 -1.81 18.40 -11.72
C SER A 104 -0.48 17.70 -11.48
N MET A 105 0.50 18.00 -12.31
CA MET A 105 1.88 17.64 -12.11
C MET A 105 2.67 18.91 -11.82
N GLU A 106 3.31 18.97 -10.67
CA GLU A 106 4.10 20.11 -10.23
C GLU A 106 5.59 19.76 -10.14
N ASP A 107 6.44 20.65 -10.64
CA ASP A 107 7.88 20.53 -10.43
C ASP A 107 8.21 20.60 -8.93
N ASN A 108 9.10 19.73 -8.46
CA ASN A 108 9.53 19.73 -7.08
C ASN A 108 10.92 20.39 -6.93
N ILE A 109 11.98 19.59 -6.75
CA ILE A 109 13.33 20.11 -6.49
C ILE A 109 14.04 20.43 -7.80
N VAL A 110 13.87 19.57 -8.80
CA VAL A 110 14.54 19.68 -10.10
C VAL A 110 13.55 20.24 -11.11
N LEU A 111 13.79 21.48 -11.54
CA LEU A 111 12.93 22.13 -12.54
C LEU A 111 13.29 21.65 -13.94
N CYS A 112 12.27 21.35 -14.76
CA CYS A 112 12.45 21.05 -16.16
C CYS A 112 12.77 22.30 -16.97
N GLU A 113 13.66 22.18 -17.97
CA GLU A 113 13.92 23.25 -18.93
C GLU A 113 12.87 23.23 -20.06
N GLU A 114 12.72 24.34 -20.77
CA GLU A 114 11.79 24.43 -21.89
C GLU A 114 12.12 23.37 -22.97
N GLY A 115 11.16 22.49 -23.26
CA GLY A 115 11.32 21.39 -24.23
C GLY A 115 11.69 20.04 -23.62
N GLU A 116 11.83 19.95 -22.30
CA GLU A 116 11.94 18.69 -21.56
C GLU A 116 10.54 18.18 -21.16
N GLU A 117 9.80 17.71 -22.15
CA GLU A 117 8.45 17.17 -21.94
C GLU A 117 8.54 15.66 -21.60
N SER A 118 7.80 15.23 -20.57
CA SER A 118 7.70 13.82 -20.19
C SER A 118 6.50 13.16 -20.86
N ILE A 119 6.67 11.90 -21.27
CA ILE A 119 5.53 11.06 -21.67
C ILE A 119 4.58 10.75 -20.50
N LEU A 120 5.01 11.01 -19.27
CA LEU A 120 4.23 10.84 -18.06
C LEU A 120 3.61 12.16 -17.56
N ASP A 121 3.39 13.14 -18.46
CA ASP A 121 2.54 14.28 -18.10
C ASP A 121 1.10 13.82 -17.98
N LEU A 122 0.69 13.58 -16.75
CA LEU A 122 -0.66 13.13 -16.39
C LEU A 122 -1.58 14.30 -15.98
N SER A 123 -1.20 15.56 -16.28
CA SER A 123 -2.06 16.70 -15.95
C SER A 123 -3.34 16.68 -16.75
N GLY A 124 -4.49 16.63 -16.06
CA GLY A 124 -5.80 16.51 -16.71
C GLY A 124 -6.93 16.23 -15.73
N THR A 125 -8.03 15.70 -16.23
CA THR A 125 -9.14 15.27 -15.38
C THR A 125 -9.02 13.78 -15.07
N TRP A 126 -9.42 13.40 -13.86
CA TRP A 126 -9.34 12.02 -13.43
C TRP A 126 -10.67 11.49 -12.86
N ILE A 127 -10.85 10.19 -12.97
CA ILE A 127 -11.96 9.45 -12.36
C ILE A 127 -11.48 8.05 -11.94
N VAL A 128 -12.00 7.55 -10.83
CA VAL A 128 -11.79 6.17 -10.36
C VAL A 128 -13.09 5.41 -10.38
N GLU A 129 -13.10 4.26 -11.04
CA GLU A 129 -14.19 3.30 -11.04
C GLU A 129 -13.67 1.93 -10.56
N GLY A 130 -13.94 1.59 -9.30
CA GLY A 130 -13.39 0.39 -8.69
C GLY A 130 -11.86 0.46 -8.56
N SER A 131 -11.13 -0.38 -9.29
CA SER A 131 -9.67 -0.35 -9.35
C SER A 131 -9.12 0.31 -10.62
N VAL A 132 -9.93 0.97 -11.40
CA VAL A 132 -9.51 1.61 -12.66
C VAL A 132 -9.46 3.12 -12.45
N LEU A 133 -8.27 3.70 -12.61
CA LEU A 133 -8.03 5.13 -12.68
C LEU A 133 -7.95 5.53 -14.15
N THR A 134 -8.81 6.44 -14.58
CA THR A 134 -8.75 7.04 -15.91
C THR A 134 -8.34 8.49 -15.78
N ILE A 135 -7.32 8.89 -16.53
CA ILE A 135 -6.85 10.28 -16.61
C ILE A 135 -6.99 10.74 -18.06
N GLU A 136 -7.73 11.82 -18.27
CA GLU A 136 -7.91 12.44 -19.57
C GLU A 136 -7.11 13.76 -19.58
N THR A 137 -6.02 13.77 -20.35
CA THR A 137 -5.17 14.95 -20.59
C THR A 137 -5.65 15.69 -21.82
N ALA A 138 -4.96 16.75 -22.20
CA ALA A 138 -5.27 17.52 -23.40
C ALA A 138 -5.11 16.71 -24.72
N THR A 139 -4.28 15.67 -24.71
CA THR A 139 -3.89 14.90 -25.91
C THR A 139 -4.25 13.43 -25.84
N ASP A 140 -4.30 12.84 -24.64
CA ASP A 140 -4.37 11.40 -24.44
C ASP A 140 -5.32 11.00 -23.31
N ILE A 141 -5.72 9.73 -23.32
CA ILE A 141 -6.48 9.11 -22.25
C ILE A 141 -5.67 7.93 -21.72
N TYR A 142 -5.30 8.02 -20.44
CA TYR A 142 -4.61 6.96 -19.72
C TYR A 142 -5.60 6.13 -18.92
N VAL A 143 -5.54 4.82 -19.10
CA VAL A 143 -6.35 3.87 -18.33
C VAL A 143 -5.40 3.00 -17.52
N LEU A 144 -5.41 3.19 -16.21
CA LEU A 144 -4.45 2.61 -15.28
C LEU A 144 -5.19 1.70 -14.29
N THR A 145 -4.67 0.51 -14.04
CA THR A 145 -5.25 -0.36 -13.02
C THR A 145 -4.51 -0.17 -11.71
N ILE A 146 -5.23 0.24 -10.67
CA ILE A 146 -4.69 0.41 -9.32
C ILE A 146 -4.54 -0.97 -8.68
N SER A 147 -3.36 -1.26 -8.15
CA SER A 147 -3.06 -2.44 -7.35
C SER A 147 -2.17 -2.09 -6.16
N ASN A 148 -2.03 -3.02 -5.22
CA ASN A 148 -1.23 -2.83 -4.00
C ASN A 148 -1.50 -1.51 -3.27
N LEU A 149 -2.78 -1.09 -3.25
CA LEU A 149 -3.21 0.17 -2.65
C LEU A 149 -3.06 0.15 -1.13
N SER A 150 -2.39 1.15 -0.59
CA SER A 150 -2.29 1.47 0.83
C SER A 150 -2.48 2.98 1.03
N SER A 151 -2.46 3.47 2.27
CA SER A 151 -2.54 4.92 2.54
C SER A 151 -1.34 5.72 2.04
N ASN A 152 -0.22 5.09 1.75
CA ASN A 152 1.03 5.77 1.39
C ASN A 152 1.72 5.23 0.14
N SER A 153 1.14 4.25 -0.54
CA SER A 153 1.69 3.71 -1.79
C SER A 153 0.62 3.05 -2.64
N MET A 154 0.84 3.03 -3.95
CA MET A 154 0.04 2.28 -4.89
C MET A 154 0.85 1.93 -6.13
N ASP A 155 0.45 0.85 -6.80
CA ASP A 155 0.95 0.49 -8.12
C ASP A 155 -0.11 0.82 -9.16
N LEU A 156 0.31 1.48 -10.24
CA LEU A 156 -0.51 1.76 -11.42
C LEU A 156 0.00 0.92 -12.59
N LEU A 157 -0.81 -0.02 -13.04
CA LEU A 157 -0.49 -0.92 -14.15
C LEU A 157 -1.11 -0.38 -15.42
N PHE A 158 -0.34 -0.42 -16.51
CA PHE A 158 -0.78 0.02 -17.83
C PHE A 158 0.02 -0.69 -18.94
N ASP A 159 -0.46 -0.59 -20.17
CA ASP A 159 0.28 -1.07 -21.34
C ASP A 159 1.09 0.07 -21.92
N TYR A 160 2.42 -0.06 -21.85
CA TYR A 160 3.36 0.94 -22.36
C TYR A 160 3.66 0.65 -23.84
N PRO A 161 3.44 1.62 -24.77
CA PRO A 161 3.76 1.45 -26.18
C PRO A 161 5.28 1.49 -26.40
N PHE A 162 5.93 0.32 -26.30
CA PHE A 162 7.38 0.19 -26.41
C PHE A 162 7.88 0.49 -27.82
N ASN A 163 7.08 0.17 -28.85
CA ASN A 163 7.32 0.55 -30.24
C ASN A 163 6.00 0.50 -31.02
N GLU A 164 6.02 0.87 -32.33
CA GLU A 164 4.84 0.95 -33.20
C GLU A 164 3.98 -0.36 -33.28
N SER A 165 4.48 -1.47 -32.77
CA SER A 165 3.87 -2.81 -32.92
C SER A 165 3.77 -3.60 -31.63
N ILE A 166 4.36 -3.14 -30.54
CA ILE A 166 4.48 -3.90 -29.29
C ILE A 166 4.19 -2.96 -28.11
N ASP A 167 3.13 -3.30 -27.38
CA ASP A 167 2.90 -2.76 -26.05
C ASP A 167 3.46 -3.75 -25.03
N ILE A 168 4.06 -3.25 -23.97
CA ILE A 168 4.54 -4.05 -22.84
C ILE A 168 3.81 -3.67 -21.57
N PRO A 169 3.45 -4.65 -20.73
CA PRO A 169 2.92 -4.35 -19.40
C PRO A 169 3.93 -3.51 -18.62
N ALA A 170 3.47 -2.44 -18.02
CA ALA A 170 4.30 -1.55 -17.23
C ALA A 170 3.63 -1.23 -15.89
N THR A 171 4.46 -0.92 -14.91
CA THR A 171 4.02 -0.55 -13.56
C THR A 171 4.70 0.74 -13.14
N ILE A 172 3.89 1.72 -12.73
CA ILE A 172 4.33 2.91 -12.00
C ILE A 172 4.07 2.65 -10.52
N VAL A 173 5.09 2.77 -9.70
CA VAL A 173 4.92 2.77 -8.23
C VAL A 173 4.90 4.21 -7.76
N LEU A 174 3.77 4.60 -7.15
CA LEU A 174 3.60 5.89 -6.51
C LEU A 174 3.75 5.76 -5.00
N VAL A 175 4.39 6.75 -4.38
CA VAL A 175 4.49 6.87 -2.92
C VAL A 175 4.05 8.25 -2.49
N ALA A 176 3.37 8.31 -1.33
CA ALA A 176 2.96 9.58 -0.75
C ALA A 176 4.21 10.39 -0.32
N ASN A 177 4.13 11.70 -0.56
CA ASN A 177 5.19 12.65 -0.21
C ASN A 177 4.93 13.26 1.17
#